data_bacc31681a78e0e223cac5c873fc1581
#
_entry.id   bacc31681a78e0e223cac5c873fc1581
#
_cell.length_a   1.000
_cell.length_b   1.000
_cell.length_c   1.000
_cell.angle_alpha   90.00
_cell.angle_beta   90.00
_cell.angle_gamma   90.00
#
_symmetry.space_group_name_H-M   'P 1'
#
loop_
_entity.id
_entity.type
_entity.pdbx_description
1 polymer ?
#
loop_
_entity_poly.entity_id
_entity_poly.type
_entity_poly.pdbx_seq_one_letter_code
_entity_poly.pdbx_strand_id
1 'polypeptide(L)'
;MNRIMLAAGLGALSFSSLAAATDARSKGDAVHGQQLYARCSACHTIGQSGGKMGPALNGIVGRKAGTVSGYAYSPAMTKSGLTWTTATLAHFLEAPSKLVPGTKMFFPGLASPQDRADVVAYLTQYRADGSKK
;
A
#
# COMPACT_ATOMS: atom_id res chain seq x y z
N MET A 1 61.49 22.61 43.95
CA MET A 1 61.32 21.74 42.78
C MET A 1 59.89 21.17 42.85
N ASN A 2 58.95 21.86 42.26
CA ASN A 2 57.56 21.43 42.26
C ASN A 2 57.17 20.90 40.85
N ARG A 3 56.81 19.65 40.80
CA ARG A 3 56.26 19.01 39.58
C ARG A 3 54.77 19.13 39.62
N ILE A 4 54.24 19.90 38.70
CA ILE A 4 52.78 20.02 38.44
C ILE A 4 52.45 18.94 37.42
N MET A 5 51.60 17.94 37.80
CA MET A 5 51.02 16.97 36.88
C MET A 5 49.72 17.56 36.31
N LEU A 6 49.70 17.76 35.01
CA LEU A 6 48.45 18.06 34.27
C LEU A 6 47.76 16.71 33.99
N ALA A 7 46.55 16.53 34.52
CA ALA A 7 45.65 15.45 34.15
C ALA A 7 44.82 15.89 32.92
N ALA A 8 45.04 15.26 31.79
CA ALA A 8 44.21 15.43 30.59
C ALA A 8 42.95 14.56 30.73
N GLY A 9 41.82 15.22 30.92
CA GLY A 9 40.52 14.54 30.89
C GLY A 9 40.08 14.28 29.45
N LEU A 10 40.01 13.00 29.06
CA LEU A 10 39.32 12.57 27.82
C LEU A 10 37.82 12.59 28.06
N GLY A 11 37.17 13.59 27.48
CA GLY A 11 35.72 13.64 27.38
C GLY A 11 35.24 12.64 26.30
N ALA A 12 34.62 11.56 26.71
CA ALA A 12 33.95 10.66 25.79
C ALA A 12 32.65 11.30 25.29
N LEU A 13 32.60 11.69 24.02
CA LEU A 13 31.39 12.11 23.33
C LEU A 13 30.56 10.85 23.01
N SER A 14 29.52 10.63 23.82
CA SER A 14 28.54 9.61 23.53
C SER A 14 27.66 10.08 22.35
N PHE A 15 27.93 9.54 21.17
CA PHE A 15 27.00 9.65 20.04
C PHE A 15 25.81 8.73 20.33
N SER A 16 24.71 9.33 20.79
CA SER A 16 23.42 8.66 20.84
C SER A 16 22.96 8.39 19.42
N SER A 17 22.99 7.12 19.03
CA SER A 17 22.41 6.63 17.77
C SER A 17 20.90 6.87 17.78
N LEU A 18 20.46 7.93 17.11
CA LEU A 18 19.08 8.09 16.67
C LEU A 18 18.90 7.34 15.36
N ALA A 19 18.96 6.02 15.41
CA ALA A 19 18.66 5.19 14.27
C ALA A 19 17.54 4.21 14.62
N ALA A 20 16.57 4.11 13.68
CA ALA A 20 15.53 3.10 13.64
C ALA A 20 14.19 3.42 14.33
N ALA A 21 13.57 4.55 13.95
CA ALA A 21 12.12 4.72 14.14
C ALA A 21 11.34 4.78 12.81
N THR A 22 11.94 4.40 11.68
CA THR A 22 11.35 4.61 10.35
C THR A 22 10.80 3.36 9.68
N ASP A 23 11.02 2.16 10.22
CA ASP A 23 10.67 0.92 9.50
C ASP A 23 9.40 0.20 10.00
N ALA A 24 8.82 0.64 11.09
CA ALA A 24 7.60 0.01 11.64
C ALA A 24 6.29 0.50 10.97
N ARG A 25 6.35 1.55 10.13
CA ARG A 25 5.16 2.15 9.50
C ARG A 25 4.80 1.59 8.13
N SER A 26 5.60 0.74 7.55
CA SER A 26 5.37 0.21 6.20
C SER A 26 4.73 -1.17 6.17
N LYS A 27 4.60 -1.83 7.31
CA LYS A 27 3.96 -3.14 7.37
C LYS A 27 2.47 -2.96 7.62
N GLY A 28 1.66 -3.23 6.59
CA GLY A 28 0.21 -3.13 6.69
C GLY A 28 -0.38 -4.20 7.61
N ASP A 29 -1.44 -3.82 8.34
CA ASP A 29 -2.27 -4.72 9.14
C ASP A 29 -3.46 -5.21 8.30
N ALA A 30 -3.43 -6.49 7.93
CA ALA A 30 -4.48 -7.09 7.10
C ALA A 30 -5.83 -7.19 7.83
N VAL A 31 -5.87 -7.25 9.16
CA VAL A 31 -7.12 -7.28 9.93
C VAL A 31 -7.80 -5.92 9.88
N HIS A 32 -7.04 -4.86 10.12
CA HIS A 32 -7.56 -3.49 9.94
C HIS A 32 -7.90 -3.21 8.47
N GLY A 33 -7.08 -3.69 7.54
CA GLY A 33 -7.33 -3.61 6.10
C GLY A 33 -8.66 -4.27 5.68
N GLN A 34 -9.03 -5.39 6.30
CA GLN A 34 -10.33 -6.02 6.08
C GLN A 34 -11.50 -5.12 6.51
N GLN A 35 -11.37 -4.42 7.62
CA GLN A 35 -12.39 -3.47 8.07
C GLN A 35 -12.53 -2.30 7.09
N LEU A 36 -11.40 -1.76 6.64
CA LEU A 36 -11.38 -0.68 5.65
C LEU A 36 -11.94 -1.12 4.29
N TYR A 37 -11.77 -2.39 3.92
CA TYR A 37 -12.28 -2.97 2.69
C TYR A 37 -13.81 -2.86 2.57
N ALA A 38 -14.53 -2.70 3.66
CA ALA A 38 -15.98 -2.44 3.63
C ALA A 38 -16.34 -1.27 2.69
N ARG A 39 -15.46 -0.27 2.55
CA ARG A 39 -15.62 0.86 1.62
C ARG A 39 -15.43 0.48 0.15
N CYS A 40 -14.81 -0.64 -0.12
CA CYS A 40 -14.52 -1.15 -1.47
C CYS A 40 -15.55 -2.18 -1.91
N SER A 41 -16.13 -2.91 -0.97
CA SER A 41 -17.02 -4.06 -1.20
C SER A 41 -18.34 -3.72 -1.87
N ALA A 42 -18.74 -2.44 -1.88
CA ALA A 42 -19.89 -1.97 -2.65
C ALA A 42 -19.69 -2.17 -4.17
N CYS A 43 -18.46 -2.06 -4.65
CA CYS A 43 -18.12 -2.12 -6.06
C CYS A 43 -17.22 -3.29 -6.44
N HIS A 44 -16.47 -3.85 -5.51
CA HIS A 44 -15.49 -4.91 -5.78
C HIS A 44 -15.81 -6.20 -5.03
N THR A 45 -15.41 -7.33 -5.62
CA THR A 45 -15.42 -8.63 -4.95
C THR A 45 -13.98 -9.06 -4.64
N ILE A 46 -13.81 -9.83 -3.57
CA ILE A 46 -12.58 -10.54 -3.22
C ILE A 46 -12.94 -11.87 -2.57
N GLY A 47 -12.14 -12.90 -2.84
CA GLY A 47 -12.40 -14.25 -2.36
C GLY A 47 -13.54 -14.96 -3.08
N GLN A 48 -14.14 -14.36 -4.09
CA GLN A 48 -15.26 -14.88 -4.86
C GLN A 48 -15.03 -14.67 -6.34
N SER A 49 -15.69 -15.47 -7.19
CA SER A 49 -15.75 -15.24 -8.63
C SER A 49 -16.76 -14.14 -8.97
N GLY A 50 -16.53 -13.51 -10.12
CA GLY A 50 -17.41 -12.48 -10.66
C GLY A 50 -17.04 -11.07 -10.21
N GLY A 51 -17.62 -10.10 -10.92
CA GLY A 51 -17.43 -8.68 -10.66
C GLY A 51 -18.78 -8.03 -10.31
N LYS A 52 -18.69 -6.82 -9.80
CA LYS A 52 -19.82 -5.92 -9.59
C LYS A 52 -19.64 -4.70 -10.50
N MET A 53 -19.80 -3.50 -9.95
CA MET A 53 -19.51 -2.24 -10.65
C MET A 53 -18.03 -2.03 -10.95
N GLY A 54 -17.15 -2.68 -10.17
CA GLY A 54 -15.70 -2.73 -10.37
C GLY A 54 -15.21 -4.16 -10.64
N PRO A 55 -13.96 -4.33 -11.10
CA PRO A 55 -13.37 -5.64 -11.33
C PRO A 55 -13.14 -6.39 -10.02
N ALA A 56 -13.11 -7.73 -10.09
CA ALA A 56 -12.68 -8.54 -8.97
C ALA A 56 -11.22 -8.24 -8.60
N LEU A 57 -10.93 -8.21 -7.30
CA LEU A 57 -9.61 -7.85 -6.77
C LEU A 57 -8.74 -9.06 -6.42
N ASN A 58 -9.20 -10.27 -6.76
CA ASN A 58 -8.43 -11.50 -6.57
C ASN A 58 -7.08 -11.41 -7.28
N GLY A 59 -5.99 -11.66 -6.56
CA GLY A 59 -4.65 -11.63 -7.13
C GLY A 59 -4.24 -10.28 -7.71
N ILE A 60 -4.80 -9.17 -7.20
CA ILE A 60 -4.51 -7.83 -7.72
C ILE A 60 -3.02 -7.48 -7.65
N VAL A 61 -2.33 -7.89 -6.59
CA VAL A 61 -0.90 -7.60 -6.44
C VAL A 61 -0.09 -8.37 -7.46
N GLY A 62 0.66 -7.67 -8.30
CA GLY A 62 1.43 -8.20 -9.42
C GLY A 62 0.67 -8.23 -10.75
N ARG A 63 -0.62 -7.93 -10.78
CA ARG A 63 -1.45 -7.90 -11.99
C ARG A 63 -1.26 -6.60 -12.77
N LYS A 64 -1.27 -6.69 -14.10
CA LYS A 64 -1.35 -5.50 -14.95
C LYS A 64 -2.72 -4.85 -14.83
N ALA A 65 -2.72 -3.52 -14.80
CA ALA A 65 -3.95 -2.74 -14.80
C ALA A 65 -4.75 -2.97 -16.09
N GLY A 66 -6.08 -2.99 -15.93
CA GLY A 66 -6.97 -3.10 -17.08
C GLY A 66 -7.07 -4.50 -17.69
N THR A 67 -6.73 -5.57 -16.96
CA THR A 67 -6.59 -6.92 -17.54
C THR A 67 -7.57 -7.97 -17.03
N VAL A 68 -8.48 -7.65 -16.12
CA VAL A 68 -9.50 -8.63 -15.71
C VAL A 68 -10.43 -8.93 -16.87
N SER A 69 -10.53 -10.19 -17.23
CA SER A 69 -11.42 -10.66 -18.31
C SER A 69 -12.89 -10.36 -17.96
N GLY A 70 -13.64 -9.90 -18.97
CA GLY A 70 -15.08 -9.63 -18.84
C GLY A 70 -15.44 -8.31 -18.14
N TYR A 71 -14.46 -7.53 -17.67
CA TYR A 71 -14.74 -6.20 -17.14
C TYR A 71 -14.40 -5.10 -18.15
N ALA A 72 -15.32 -4.16 -18.32
CA ALA A 72 -15.16 -3.01 -19.22
C ALA A 72 -14.46 -1.86 -18.52
N TYR A 73 -13.14 -1.80 -18.63
CA TYR A 73 -12.33 -0.70 -18.07
C TYR A 73 -12.50 0.61 -18.84
N SER A 74 -12.15 1.71 -18.19
CA SER A 74 -11.95 2.98 -18.90
C SER A 74 -10.75 2.87 -19.86
N PRO A 75 -10.75 3.63 -20.98
CA PRO A 75 -9.58 3.72 -21.83
C PRO A 75 -8.32 4.17 -21.08
N ALA A 76 -8.48 5.09 -20.12
CA ALA A 76 -7.39 5.56 -19.28
C ALA A 76 -6.74 4.41 -18.47
N MET A 77 -7.55 3.53 -17.87
CA MET A 77 -7.02 2.39 -17.12
C MET A 77 -6.35 1.38 -18.04
N THR A 78 -6.95 1.03 -19.17
CA THR A 78 -6.40 0.08 -20.14
C THR A 78 -5.07 0.57 -20.72
N LYS A 79 -4.94 1.87 -20.94
CA LYS A 79 -3.73 2.50 -21.51
C LYS A 79 -2.70 2.91 -20.46
N SER A 80 -3.00 2.75 -19.17
CA SER A 80 -2.16 3.25 -18.08
C SER A 80 -0.76 2.61 -18.05
N GLY A 81 -0.64 1.36 -18.51
CA GLY A 81 0.61 0.60 -18.47
C GLY A 81 1.06 0.21 -17.06
N LEU A 82 0.22 0.45 -16.04
CA LEU A 82 0.54 0.18 -14.65
C LEU A 82 0.56 -1.32 -14.36
N THR A 83 1.46 -1.71 -13.47
CA THR A 83 1.40 -3.00 -12.77
C THR A 83 1.09 -2.71 -11.30
N TRP A 84 0.13 -3.42 -10.75
CA TRP A 84 -0.31 -3.25 -9.37
C TRP A 84 0.69 -3.88 -8.40
N THR A 85 1.83 -3.22 -8.20
CA THR A 85 2.70 -3.51 -7.05
C THR A 85 2.03 -3.00 -5.77
N THR A 86 2.53 -3.41 -4.60
CA THR A 86 2.05 -2.87 -3.32
C THR A 86 2.18 -1.35 -3.27
N ALA A 87 3.29 -0.81 -3.77
CA ALA A 87 3.53 0.64 -3.84
C ALA A 87 2.59 1.36 -4.81
N THR A 88 2.38 0.80 -6.01
CA THR A 88 1.48 1.39 -7.02
C THR A 88 0.04 1.37 -6.55
N LEU A 89 -0.40 0.28 -5.90
CA LEU A 89 -1.74 0.21 -5.30
C LEU A 89 -1.92 1.25 -4.19
N ALA A 90 -0.96 1.39 -3.29
CA ALA A 90 -1.03 2.39 -2.24
C ALA A 90 -1.11 3.81 -2.82
N HIS A 91 -0.35 4.09 -3.87
CA HIS A 91 -0.40 5.38 -4.56
C HIS A 91 -1.75 5.60 -5.27
N PHE A 92 -2.28 4.59 -5.94
CA PHE A 92 -3.61 4.66 -6.57
C PHE A 92 -4.71 4.92 -5.54
N LEU A 93 -4.66 4.24 -4.40
CA LEU A 93 -5.64 4.42 -3.32
C LEU A 93 -5.56 5.78 -2.62
N GLU A 94 -4.47 6.51 -2.76
CA GLU A 94 -4.38 7.88 -2.25
C GLU A 94 -5.32 8.83 -3.00
N ALA A 95 -5.30 8.78 -4.32
CA ALA A 95 -6.14 9.60 -5.19
C ALA A 95 -6.26 8.92 -6.57
N PRO A 96 -7.22 8.02 -6.79
CA PRO A 96 -7.34 7.25 -8.03
C PRO A 96 -7.35 8.11 -9.29
N SER A 97 -8.11 9.21 -9.29
CA SER A 97 -8.24 10.11 -10.43
C SER A 97 -6.98 10.93 -10.72
N LYS A 98 -6.08 11.08 -9.76
CA LYS A 98 -4.79 11.73 -9.98
C LYS A 98 -3.78 10.79 -10.64
N LEU A 99 -3.74 9.53 -10.22
CA LEU A 99 -2.82 8.55 -10.80
C LEU A 99 -3.31 8.09 -12.19
N VAL A 100 -4.62 7.91 -12.36
CA VAL A 100 -5.24 7.50 -13.62
C VAL A 100 -6.36 8.49 -13.97
N PRO A 101 -6.01 9.65 -14.55
CA PRO A 101 -7.02 10.60 -15.03
C PRO A 101 -7.97 9.94 -16.04
N GLY A 102 -9.26 10.02 -15.81
CA GLY A 102 -10.26 9.33 -16.62
C GLY A 102 -10.64 7.93 -16.13
N THR A 103 -10.17 7.51 -14.95
CA THR A 103 -10.65 6.28 -14.31
C THR A 103 -12.16 6.35 -14.05
N LYS A 104 -12.83 5.21 -14.19
CA LYS A 104 -14.25 5.05 -13.82
C LYS A 104 -14.47 4.90 -12.32
N MET A 105 -13.42 4.73 -11.53
CA MET A 105 -13.51 4.50 -10.11
C MET A 105 -13.81 5.81 -9.37
N PHE A 106 -15.06 5.96 -8.95
CA PHE A 106 -15.51 7.08 -8.12
C PHE A 106 -15.18 6.82 -6.66
N PHE A 107 -13.96 7.13 -6.28
CA PHE A 107 -13.48 6.98 -4.93
C PHE A 107 -12.57 8.15 -4.57
N PRO A 108 -12.83 8.86 -3.45
CA PRO A 108 -12.04 10.05 -3.11
C PRO A 108 -10.61 9.73 -2.68
N GLY A 109 -10.35 8.49 -2.29
CA GLY A 109 -9.06 8.04 -1.81
C GLY A 109 -9.01 7.82 -0.30
N LEU A 110 -7.89 7.27 0.15
CA LEU A 110 -7.52 7.09 1.55
C LEU A 110 -6.36 8.02 1.88
N ALA A 111 -6.62 9.04 2.69
CA ALA A 111 -5.60 10.04 3.04
C ALA A 111 -4.47 9.44 3.90
N SER A 112 -4.81 8.53 4.82
CA SER A 112 -3.85 7.88 5.71
C SER A 112 -2.93 6.91 4.96
N PRO A 113 -1.61 7.10 4.98
CA PRO A 113 -0.67 6.13 4.43
C PRO A 113 -0.77 4.76 5.09
N GLN A 114 -1.07 4.71 6.39
CA GLN A 114 -1.24 3.46 7.12
C GLN A 114 -2.48 2.71 6.63
N ASP A 115 -3.61 3.39 6.45
CA ASP A 115 -4.84 2.77 5.95
C ASP A 115 -4.63 2.16 4.56
N ARG A 116 -3.88 2.85 3.69
CA ARG A 116 -3.51 2.32 2.36
C ARG A 116 -2.67 1.06 2.47
N ALA A 117 -1.67 1.07 3.34
CA ALA A 117 -0.83 -0.11 3.58
C ALA A 117 -1.65 -1.30 4.13
N ASP A 118 -2.59 -1.03 5.01
CA ASP A 118 -3.44 -2.05 5.63
C ASP A 118 -4.40 -2.68 4.60
N VAL A 119 -5.04 -1.87 3.77
CA VAL A 119 -5.88 -2.39 2.67
C VAL A 119 -5.05 -3.22 1.69
N VAL A 120 -3.88 -2.75 1.30
CA VAL A 120 -2.99 -3.51 0.41
C VAL A 120 -2.56 -4.83 1.03
N ALA A 121 -2.23 -4.84 2.34
CA ALA A 121 -1.91 -6.07 3.06
C ALA A 121 -3.08 -7.07 3.05
N TYR A 122 -4.30 -6.60 3.24
CA TYR A 122 -5.50 -7.43 3.13
C TYR A 122 -5.66 -8.03 1.73
N LEU A 123 -5.57 -7.21 0.68
CA LEU A 123 -5.69 -7.65 -0.71
C LEU A 123 -4.61 -8.67 -1.10
N THR A 124 -3.40 -8.52 -0.56
CA THR A 124 -2.27 -9.40 -0.84
C THR A 124 -2.51 -10.85 -0.38
N GLN A 125 -3.44 -11.07 0.53
CA GLN A 125 -3.77 -12.40 1.03
C GLN A 125 -4.48 -13.30 0.01
N TYR A 126 -4.97 -12.75 -1.10
CA TYR A 126 -5.77 -13.49 -2.06
C TYR A 126 -5.00 -13.80 -3.33
N ARG A 127 -5.13 -15.06 -3.80
CA ARG A 127 -4.64 -15.51 -5.11
C ARG A 127 -5.61 -15.11 -6.22
N ALA A 128 -5.20 -15.29 -7.47
CA ALA A 128 -6.03 -14.99 -8.63
C ALA A 128 -7.34 -15.82 -8.69
N ASP A 129 -7.33 -17.02 -8.13
CA ASP A 129 -8.51 -17.89 -8.02
C ASP A 129 -9.44 -17.52 -6.85
N GLY A 130 -9.10 -16.50 -6.06
CA GLY A 130 -9.87 -16.05 -4.90
C GLY A 130 -9.57 -16.80 -3.61
N SER A 131 -8.72 -17.82 -3.62
CA SER A 131 -8.31 -18.50 -2.39
C SER A 131 -7.35 -17.64 -1.58
N LYS A 132 -7.36 -17.80 -0.25
CA LYS A 132 -6.34 -17.20 0.59
C LYS A 132 -5.00 -17.94 0.48
N LYS A 133 -3.92 -17.18 0.60
CA LYS A 133 -2.56 -17.74 0.69
C LYS A 133 -2.32 -18.38 2.03
#